data_f7d048237bd2b249c936a33620e60efc
#
_entry.id   f7d048237bd2b249c936a33620e60efc
#
_cell.length_a   1.000
_cell.length_b   1.000
_cell.length_c   1.000
_cell.angle_alpha   90.00
_cell.angle_beta   90.00
_cell.angle_gamma   90.00
#
_symmetry.space_group_name_H-M   'P 1'
#
loop_
_entity.id
_entity.type
_entity.pdbx_description
1 polymer ?
#
loop_
_entity_poly.entity_id
_entity_poly.type
_entity_poly.pdbx_seq_one_letter_code
_entity_poly.pdbx_strand_id
1 'polypeptide(L)'
;NDGGQFEPRLLEAMKYSLLSGGKRVRPLLVYASALAVDQCTELTDSAACAVESVHAYSLIHDDLPAMDDDDLRRGKATCHIKFDEATAILAGDALQAIAFEWLSAPLIINRDIQSHVFLGKQLQCVRILAKSSGYMGMVAGQAIDLAAIDQTLTIEQLSRMHNLKTGALISASIQLGALSTCNVNEFQLAALEKYADAIGLAFQVQDDILDVTTKMGILGKRQGGDIANKKPTFVSLLGLEGAQDKANTLYNEAVYALSDFGKSADYLRDLATYIIKRKF
;
A
#
# COMPACT_ATOMS: atom_id res chain seq x y z
N ASN A 1 -23.76 -7.27 19.72
CA ASN A 1 -23.45 -8.25 20.79
C ASN A 1 -23.78 -9.68 20.35
N ASP A 2 -23.25 -10.08 19.21
CA ASP A 2 -23.23 -11.48 18.86
C ASP A 2 -22.02 -12.08 19.54
N GLY A 3 -22.27 -12.85 20.63
CA GLY A 3 -21.25 -13.59 21.37
C GLY A 3 -20.65 -14.73 20.53
N GLY A 4 -20.16 -14.41 19.33
CA GLY A 4 -19.37 -15.32 18.52
C GLY A 4 -18.07 -15.63 19.26
N GLN A 5 -17.85 -16.90 19.57
CA GLN A 5 -16.57 -17.38 20.07
C GLN A 5 -15.57 -17.23 18.93
N PHE A 6 -14.81 -16.11 18.94
CA PHE A 6 -13.64 -15.97 18.06
C PHE A 6 -12.60 -17.01 18.44
N GLU A 7 -11.94 -17.60 17.45
CA GLU A 7 -10.79 -18.46 17.74
C GLU A 7 -9.65 -17.55 18.26
N PRO A 8 -9.22 -17.70 19.54
CA PRO A 8 -8.35 -16.71 20.19
C PRO A 8 -6.97 -16.60 19.53
N ARG A 9 -6.42 -17.73 19.08
CA ARG A 9 -5.08 -17.77 18.46
C ARG A 9 -5.07 -17.06 17.10
N LEU A 10 -6.12 -17.24 16.29
CA LEU A 10 -6.26 -16.54 15.01
C LEU A 10 -6.39 -15.02 15.22
N LEU A 11 -7.24 -14.61 16.15
CA LEU A 11 -7.41 -13.18 16.48
C LEU A 11 -6.11 -12.56 17.00
N GLU A 12 -5.33 -13.28 17.81
CA GLU A 12 -4.02 -12.82 18.28
C GLU A 12 -3.03 -12.64 17.14
N ALA A 13 -2.97 -13.58 16.19
CA ALA A 13 -2.09 -13.52 15.02
C ALA A 13 -2.45 -12.34 14.09
N MET A 14 -3.75 -12.12 13.83
CA MET A 14 -4.25 -10.97 13.08
C MET A 14 -3.85 -9.65 13.75
N LYS A 15 -4.10 -9.50 15.06
CA LYS A 15 -3.73 -8.32 15.84
C LYS A 15 -2.22 -8.10 15.88
N TYR A 16 -1.46 -9.17 16.08
CA TYR A 16 0.00 -9.13 16.10
C TYR A 16 0.55 -8.53 14.80
N SER A 17 0.06 -8.97 13.66
CA SER A 17 0.53 -8.52 12.34
C SER A 17 0.00 -7.13 11.99
N LEU A 18 -1.30 -6.88 12.17
CA LEU A 18 -1.93 -5.62 11.82
C LEU A 18 -1.44 -4.46 12.71
N LEU A 19 -1.21 -4.69 14.02
CA LEU A 19 -0.86 -3.66 14.98
C LEU A 19 0.66 -3.60 15.30
N SER A 20 1.50 -4.33 14.56
CA SER A 20 2.94 -4.41 14.79
C SER A 20 3.73 -3.11 14.53
N GLY A 21 3.07 -1.99 14.33
CA GLY A 21 3.69 -0.71 13.98
C GLY A 21 3.73 -0.50 12.45
N GLY A 22 4.70 0.30 11.99
CA GLY A 22 4.86 0.69 10.59
C GLY A 22 4.50 2.14 10.34
N LYS A 23 4.88 2.63 9.16
CA LYS A 23 4.74 4.05 8.77
C LYS A 23 3.30 4.44 8.43
N ARG A 24 2.40 3.48 8.27
CA ARG A 24 0.97 3.69 7.95
C ARG A 24 0.74 4.60 6.75
N VAL A 25 1.63 4.55 5.75
CA VAL A 25 1.57 5.43 4.57
C VAL A 25 0.26 5.28 3.81
N ARG A 26 -0.25 4.04 3.65
CA ARG A 26 -1.50 3.79 2.91
C ARG A 26 -2.74 4.39 3.58
N PRO A 27 -3.00 4.16 4.87
CA PRO A 27 -4.06 4.88 5.59
C PRO A 27 -3.89 6.40 5.55
N LEU A 28 -2.67 6.91 5.70
CA LEU A 28 -2.40 8.35 5.61
C LEU A 28 -2.74 8.91 4.22
N LEU A 29 -2.45 8.17 3.15
CA LEU A 29 -2.83 8.55 1.78
C LEU A 29 -4.36 8.57 1.60
N VAL A 30 -5.10 7.63 2.22
CA VAL A 30 -6.57 7.64 2.21
C VAL A 30 -7.09 8.94 2.83
N TYR A 31 -6.66 9.28 4.04
CA TYR A 31 -7.11 10.51 4.73
C TYR A 31 -6.64 11.78 4.00
N ALA A 32 -5.38 11.84 3.57
CA ALA A 32 -4.85 13.00 2.86
C ALA A 32 -5.58 13.25 1.54
N SER A 33 -5.96 12.19 0.82
CA SER A 33 -6.72 12.27 -0.42
C SER A 33 -8.16 12.70 -0.18
N ALA A 34 -8.83 12.20 0.85
CA ALA A 34 -10.15 12.67 1.24
C ALA A 34 -10.13 14.17 1.58
N LEU A 35 -9.18 14.62 2.41
CA LEU A 35 -9.01 16.02 2.80
C LEU A 35 -8.63 16.92 1.63
N ALA A 36 -7.91 16.43 0.63
CA ALA A 36 -7.58 17.19 -0.57
C ALA A 36 -8.81 17.56 -1.41
N VAL A 37 -9.84 16.73 -1.33
CA VAL A 37 -11.10 16.89 -2.09
C VAL A 37 -12.19 17.57 -1.27
N ASP A 38 -12.42 17.11 -0.02
CA ASP A 38 -13.52 17.58 0.83
C ASP A 38 -13.17 17.27 2.31
N GLN A 39 -13.96 16.46 2.98
CA GLN A 39 -13.81 16.06 4.37
C GLN A 39 -13.87 14.53 4.52
N CYS A 40 -13.26 14.02 5.59
CA CYS A 40 -13.34 12.61 5.92
C CYS A 40 -14.77 12.20 6.35
N THR A 41 -15.13 10.96 6.03
CA THR A 41 -16.42 10.34 6.35
C THR A 41 -16.19 8.98 7.01
N GLU A 42 -17.26 8.31 7.46
CA GLU A 42 -17.19 6.91 7.95
C GLU A 42 -16.62 5.95 6.86
N LEU A 43 -16.91 6.22 5.58
CA LEU A 43 -16.33 5.45 4.48
C LEU A 43 -14.82 5.68 4.36
N THR A 44 -14.32 6.87 4.71
CA THR A 44 -12.88 7.15 4.75
C THR A 44 -12.19 6.28 5.81
N ASP A 45 -12.77 6.15 6.99
CA ASP A 45 -12.25 5.28 8.06
C ASP A 45 -12.26 3.81 7.62
N SER A 46 -13.36 3.35 7.04
CA SER A 46 -13.49 1.99 6.50
C SER A 46 -12.44 1.72 5.41
N ALA A 47 -12.24 2.68 4.51
CA ALA A 47 -11.24 2.58 3.44
C ALA A 47 -9.81 2.52 4.00
N ALA A 48 -9.47 3.35 4.99
CA ALA A 48 -8.18 3.36 5.65
C ALA A 48 -7.89 2.02 6.36
N CYS A 49 -8.87 1.48 7.08
CA CYS A 49 -8.77 0.16 7.70
C CYS A 49 -8.62 -0.96 6.66
N ALA A 50 -9.39 -0.91 5.58
CA ALA A 50 -9.37 -1.94 4.54
C ALA A 50 -8.03 -2.00 3.81
N VAL A 51 -7.47 -0.87 3.37
CA VAL A 51 -6.17 -0.86 2.66
C VAL A 51 -5.03 -1.33 3.57
N GLU A 52 -5.07 -1.00 4.86
CA GLU A 52 -4.04 -1.45 5.81
C GLU A 52 -4.18 -2.95 6.11
N SER A 53 -5.41 -3.48 6.16
CA SER A 53 -5.63 -4.93 6.33
C SER A 53 -5.14 -5.71 5.11
N VAL A 54 -5.41 -5.22 3.90
CA VAL A 54 -4.87 -5.79 2.66
C VAL A 54 -3.33 -5.74 2.68
N HIS A 55 -2.74 -4.63 3.09
CA HIS A 55 -1.29 -4.53 3.22
C HIS A 55 -0.73 -5.48 4.28
N ALA A 56 -1.40 -5.62 5.43
CA ALA A 56 -0.93 -6.51 6.49
C ALA A 56 -0.97 -7.98 6.07
N TYR A 57 -2.06 -8.43 5.39
CA TYR A 57 -2.11 -9.80 4.90
C TYR A 57 -1.00 -10.08 3.88
N SER A 58 -0.74 -9.14 2.96
CA SER A 58 0.31 -9.35 1.97
C SER A 58 1.69 -9.53 2.60
N LEU A 59 1.99 -8.77 3.66
CA LEU A 59 3.23 -8.94 4.40
C LEU A 59 3.31 -10.27 5.15
N ILE A 60 2.19 -10.75 5.73
CA ILE A 60 2.16 -12.07 6.40
C ILE A 60 2.48 -13.17 5.41
N HIS A 61 1.86 -13.13 4.22
CA HIS A 61 2.07 -14.15 3.20
C HIS A 61 3.44 -14.04 2.53
N ASP A 62 3.94 -12.81 2.29
CA ASP A 62 5.28 -12.60 1.75
C ASP A 62 6.38 -13.17 2.66
N ASP A 63 6.19 -13.11 3.99
CA ASP A 63 7.17 -13.62 4.95
C ASP A 63 7.24 -15.16 5.06
N LEU A 64 6.26 -15.91 4.49
CA LEU A 64 6.22 -17.37 4.58
C LEU A 64 7.43 -18.05 3.92
N PRO A 65 7.83 -19.26 4.37
CA PRO A 65 8.95 -20.01 3.79
C PRO A 65 8.81 -20.30 2.29
N ALA A 66 7.58 -20.39 1.78
CA ALA A 66 7.30 -20.58 0.35
C ALA A 66 7.45 -19.30 -0.49
N MET A 67 7.72 -18.16 0.13
CA MET A 67 7.80 -16.83 -0.46
C MET A 67 9.19 -16.22 -0.21
N ASP A 68 9.29 -15.16 0.59
CA ASP A 68 10.56 -14.48 0.89
C ASP A 68 11.37 -15.15 2.04
N ASP A 69 10.76 -16.07 2.80
CA ASP A 69 11.35 -16.81 3.94
C ASP A 69 12.01 -15.88 4.98
N ASP A 70 11.29 -14.85 5.37
CA ASP A 70 11.77 -13.82 6.29
C ASP A 70 11.42 -14.18 7.75
N ASP A 71 12.41 -14.38 8.62
CA ASP A 71 12.22 -14.61 10.07
C ASP A 71 11.83 -13.36 10.84
N LEU A 72 12.22 -12.17 10.36
CA LEU A 72 12.06 -10.90 11.04
C LEU A 72 11.43 -9.84 10.12
N ARG A 73 10.46 -9.09 10.67
CA ARG A 73 9.87 -7.91 10.04
C ARG A 73 9.76 -6.77 11.06
N ARG A 74 10.32 -5.60 10.73
CA ARG A 74 10.37 -4.43 11.64
C ARG A 74 11.01 -4.76 12.99
N GLY A 75 12.02 -5.62 12.98
CA GLY A 75 12.74 -6.04 14.19
C GLY A 75 11.98 -7.02 15.11
N LYS A 76 10.83 -7.55 14.67
CA LYS A 76 10.05 -8.56 15.39
C LYS A 76 9.96 -9.84 14.56
N ALA A 77 9.76 -10.98 15.24
CA ALA A 77 9.48 -12.24 14.56
C ALA A 77 8.28 -12.12 13.62
N THR A 78 8.39 -12.71 12.42
CA THR A 78 7.27 -12.78 11.48
C THR A 78 6.13 -13.64 12.01
N CYS A 79 4.95 -13.56 11.40
CA CYS A 79 3.76 -14.24 11.92
C CYS A 79 3.96 -15.76 11.99
N HIS A 80 4.54 -16.36 10.96
CA HIS A 80 4.77 -17.82 10.93
C HIS A 80 5.82 -18.29 11.95
N ILE A 81 6.81 -17.46 12.26
CA ILE A 81 7.79 -17.77 13.32
C ILE A 81 7.18 -17.63 14.72
N LYS A 82 6.33 -16.60 14.92
CA LYS A 82 5.69 -16.36 16.23
C LYS A 82 4.61 -17.40 16.56
N PHE A 83 3.84 -17.82 15.57
CA PHE A 83 2.71 -18.74 15.73
C PHE A 83 2.99 -20.09 15.08
N ASP A 84 2.79 -20.22 13.79
CA ASP A 84 3.11 -21.29 12.85
C ASP A 84 2.65 -20.88 11.43
N GLU A 85 3.03 -21.64 10.40
CA GLU A 85 2.69 -21.35 9.00
C GLU A 85 1.18 -21.40 8.75
N ALA A 86 0.48 -22.41 9.29
CA ALA A 86 -0.97 -22.55 9.08
C ALA A 86 -1.73 -21.36 9.70
N THR A 87 -1.36 -20.94 10.92
CA THR A 87 -1.95 -19.77 11.58
C THR A 87 -1.64 -18.49 10.80
N ALA A 88 -0.44 -18.34 10.23
CA ALA A 88 -0.07 -17.20 9.41
C ALA A 88 -0.90 -17.14 8.12
N ILE A 89 -1.07 -18.25 7.41
CA ILE A 89 -1.91 -18.32 6.21
C ILE A 89 -3.34 -17.90 6.55
N LEU A 90 -3.93 -18.49 7.58
CA LEU A 90 -5.31 -18.19 7.99
C LEU A 90 -5.48 -16.73 8.46
N ALA A 91 -4.47 -16.16 9.14
CA ALA A 91 -4.50 -14.76 9.55
C ALA A 91 -4.46 -13.80 8.35
N GLY A 92 -3.69 -14.12 7.32
CA GLY A 92 -3.69 -13.38 6.07
C GLY A 92 -5.04 -13.45 5.36
N ASP A 93 -5.61 -14.64 5.20
CA ASP A 93 -6.93 -14.86 4.59
C ASP A 93 -8.04 -14.09 5.33
N ALA A 94 -8.02 -14.14 6.66
CA ALA A 94 -9.00 -13.43 7.49
C ALA A 94 -8.85 -11.90 7.37
N LEU A 95 -7.61 -11.37 7.32
CA LEU A 95 -7.37 -9.94 7.13
C LEU A 95 -7.78 -9.46 5.73
N GLN A 96 -7.63 -10.29 4.70
CA GLN A 96 -8.14 -9.99 3.37
C GLN A 96 -9.67 -9.93 3.37
N ALA A 97 -10.33 -10.91 3.98
CA ALA A 97 -11.80 -10.96 4.05
C ALA A 97 -12.39 -9.76 4.82
N ILE A 98 -11.84 -9.43 5.99
CA ILE A 98 -12.33 -8.33 6.83
C ILE A 98 -12.14 -6.95 6.16
N ALA A 99 -11.15 -6.79 5.26
CA ALA A 99 -10.99 -5.56 4.49
C ALA A 99 -12.23 -5.27 3.62
N PHE A 100 -12.79 -6.27 2.98
CA PHE A 100 -14.01 -6.13 2.17
C PHE A 100 -15.26 -6.05 3.02
N GLU A 101 -15.30 -6.70 4.18
CA GLU A 101 -16.37 -6.56 5.16
C GLU A 101 -16.49 -5.09 5.61
N TRP A 102 -15.40 -4.43 6.00
CA TRP A 102 -15.43 -3.02 6.38
C TRP A 102 -15.86 -2.10 5.25
N LEU A 103 -15.39 -2.31 4.01
CA LEU A 103 -15.80 -1.49 2.88
C LEU A 103 -17.26 -1.70 2.48
N SER A 104 -17.83 -2.86 2.76
CA SER A 104 -19.22 -3.20 2.44
C SER A 104 -20.18 -3.02 3.62
N ALA A 105 -19.68 -2.63 4.80
CA ALA A 105 -20.51 -2.41 5.98
C ALA A 105 -21.56 -1.33 5.73
N PRO A 106 -22.79 -1.49 6.27
CA PRO A 106 -23.82 -0.47 6.17
C PRO A 106 -23.34 0.85 6.79
N LEU A 107 -23.37 1.93 6.02
CA LEU A 107 -23.02 3.26 6.51
C LEU A 107 -24.25 3.88 7.18
N ILE A 108 -24.06 4.58 8.30
CA ILE A 108 -25.11 5.34 8.96
C ILE A 108 -25.32 6.64 8.15
N ILE A 109 -26.07 6.52 7.05
CA ILE A 109 -26.39 7.66 6.19
C ILE A 109 -27.80 8.14 6.58
N ASN A 110 -27.93 9.43 6.91
CA ASN A 110 -29.26 10.07 7.00
C ASN A 110 -30.01 9.83 5.68
N ARG A 111 -31.28 9.39 5.78
CA ARG A 111 -32.10 8.82 4.69
C ARG A 111 -32.49 9.80 3.56
N ASP A 112 -31.66 10.76 3.20
CA ASP A 112 -31.88 11.67 2.10
C ASP A 112 -31.34 11.12 0.76
N ILE A 113 -31.71 11.78 -0.35
CA ILE A 113 -31.40 11.41 -1.75
C ILE A 113 -29.93 11.08 -2.02
N GLN A 114 -29.01 11.49 -1.15
CA GLN A 114 -27.57 11.21 -1.23
C GLN A 114 -27.19 9.74 -0.95
N SER A 115 -28.07 8.94 -0.34
CA SER A 115 -27.77 7.56 0.02
C SER A 115 -27.40 6.67 -1.17
N HIS A 116 -28.09 6.83 -2.32
CA HIS A 116 -27.80 6.04 -3.54
C HIS A 116 -26.45 6.39 -4.18
N VAL A 117 -26.07 7.68 -4.17
CA VAL A 117 -24.77 8.12 -4.68
C VAL A 117 -23.65 7.55 -3.82
N PHE A 118 -23.84 7.54 -2.52
CA PHE A 118 -22.85 7.02 -1.57
C PHE A 118 -22.69 5.50 -1.68
N LEU A 119 -23.77 4.75 -1.85
CA LEU A 119 -23.72 3.30 -2.10
C LEU A 119 -22.98 2.97 -3.41
N GLY A 120 -23.18 3.77 -4.47
CA GLY A 120 -22.44 3.65 -5.72
C GLY A 120 -20.93 3.85 -5.52
N LYS A 121 -20.52 4.85 -4.76
CA LYS A 121 -19.12 5.11 -4.41
C LYS A 121 -18.53 4.01 -3.52
N GLN A 122 -19.27 3.52 -2.54
CA GLN A 122 -18.88 2.40 -1.69
C GLN A 122 -18.59 1.15 -2.53
N LEU A 123 -19.47 0.81 -3.48
CA LEU A 123 -19.26 -0.30 -4.40
C LEU A 123 -18.04 -0.08 -5.30
N GLN A 124 -17.80 1.16 -5.76
CA GLN A 124 -16.58 1.51 -6.49
C GLN A 124 -15.33 1.29 -5.64
N CYS A 125 -15.33 1.68 -4.36
CA CYS A 125 -14.23 1.42 -3.43
C CYS A 125 -13.94 -0.08 -3.30
N VAL A 126 -14.96 -0.91 -3.09
CA VAL A 126 -14.83 -2.37 -3.04
C VAL A 126 -14.18 -2.91 -4.33
N ARG A 127 -14.67 -2.46 -5.50
CA ARG A 127 -14.15 -2.89 -6.80
C ARG A 127 -12.70 -2.47 -7.02
N ILE A 128 -12.34 -1.23 -6.66
CA ILE A 128 -10.97 -0.71 -6.80
C ILE A 128 -10.03 -1.53 -5.90
N LEU A 129 -10.38 -1.74 -4.63
CA LEU A 129 -9.54 -2.52 -3.72
C LEU A 129 -9.37 -3.96 -4.21
N ALA A 130 -10.45 -4.61 -4.66
CA ALA A 130 -10.41 -5.98 -5.18
C ALA A 130 -9.51 -6.10 -6.43
N LYS A 131 -9.61 -5.15 -7.36
CA LYS A 131 -8.76 -5.12 -8.56
C LYS A 131 -7.28 -4.89 -8.18
N SER A 132 -7.03 -3.93 -7.28
CA SER A 132 -5.66 -3.52 -6.92
C SER A 132 -4.94 -4.53 -6.02
N SER A 133 -5.67 -5.31 -5.23
CA SER A 133 -5.08 -6.40 -4.41
C SER A 133 -4.96 -7.72 -5.16
N GLY A 134 -5.79 -7.96 -6.17
CA GLY A 134 -5.93 -9.24 -6.84
C GLY A 134 -4.96 -9.47 -8.02
N TYR A 135 -5.40 -10.35 -8.94
CA TYR A 135 -4.60 -10.82 -10.08
C TYR A 135 -4.27 -9.75 -11.14
N MET A 136 -4.90 -8.59 -11.09
CA MET A 136 -4.60 -7.42 -11.93
C MET A 136 -3.79 -6.35 -11.21
N GLY A 137 -3.39 -6.60 -9.97
CA GLY A 137 -2.68 -5.67 -9.11
C GLY A 137 -1.57 -6.35 -8.31
N MET A 138 -1.61 -6.20 -6.98
CA MET A 138 -0.54 -6.57 -6.06
C MET A 138 -0.13 -8.05 -6.18
N VAL A 139 -1.09 -8.99 -6.25
CA VAL A 139 -0.79 -10.43 -6.38
C VAL A 139 -0.09 -10.74 -7.71
N ALA A 140 -0.49 -10.08 -8.82
CA ALA A 140 0.22 -10.23 -10.09
C ALA A 140 1.65 -9.67 -10.01
N GLY A 141 1.83 -8.53 -9.34
CA GLY A 141 3.15 -7.94 -9.10
C GLY A 141 4.05 -8.87 -8.30
N GLN A 142 3.54 -9.50 -7.24
CA GLN A 142 4.25 -10.48 -6.44
C GLN A 142 4.63 -11.74 -7.25
N ALA A 143 3.71 -12.22 -8.10
CA ALA A 143 3.99 -13.36 -8.98
C ALA A 143 5.11 -13.04 -9.99
N ILE A 144 5.15 -11.81 -10.53
CA ILE A 144 6.23 -11.36 -11.41
C ILE A 144 7.55 -11.24 -10.63
N ASP A 145 7.53 -10.70 -9.40
CA ASP A 145 8.71 -10.55 -8.56
C ASP A 145 9.37 -11.91 -8.26
N LEU A 146 8.58 -12.91 -7.86
CA LEU A 146 9.07 -14.27 -7.65
C LEU A 146 9.62 -14.91 -8.93
N ALA A 147 8.98 -14.70 -10.07
CA ALA A 147 9.43 -15.21 -11.35
C ALA A 147 10.68 -14.48 -11.88
N ALA A 148 11.00 -13.29 -11.36
CA ALA A 148 12.13 -12.47 -11.76
C ALA A 148 13.46 -12.82 -11.04
N ILE A 149 13.43 -13.73 -10.06
CA ILE A 149 14.64 -14.20 -9.37
C ILE A 149 15.60 -14.82 -10.40
N ASP A 150 16.87 -14.42 -10.36
CA ASP A 150 17.91 -14.80 -11.32
C ASP A 150 17.62 -14.38 -12.79
N GLN A 151 16.65 -13.45 -13.03
CA GLN A 151 16.35 -12.90 -14.34
C GLN A 151 16.88 -11.49 -14.50
N THR A 152 17.19 -11.10 -15.74
CA THR A 152 17.48 -9.70 -16.08
C THR A 152 16.20 -9.05 -16.60
N LEU A 153 15.72 -8.02 -15.89
CA LEU A 153 14.57 -7.23 -16.34
C LEU A 153 15.02 -5.96 -17.05
N THR A 154 14.22 -5.48 -18.01
CA THR A 154 14.34 -4.10 -18.49
C THR A 154 13.75 -3.12 -17.47
N ILE A 155 14.05 -1.82 -17.62
CA ILE A 155 13.49 -0.76 -16.76
C ILE A 155 11.95 -0.76 -16.82
N GLU A 156 11.38 -0.99 -18.00
CA GLU A 156 9.93 -1.05 -18.20
C GLU A 156 9.31 -2.25 -17.47
N GLN A 157 9.97 -3.42 -17.56
CA GLN A 157 9.50 -4.63 -16.87
C GLN A 157 9.61 -4.47 -15.35
N LEU A 158 10.70 -3.92 -14.85
CA LEU A 158 10.89 -3.60 -13.44
C LEU A 158 9.84 -2.59 -12.95
N SER A 159 9.65 -1.49 -13.70
CA SER A 159 8.64 -0.48 -13.38
C SER A 159 7.24 -1.08 -13.35
N ARG A 160 6.89 -1.95 -14.32
CA ARG A 160 5.60 -2.64 -14.34
C ARG A 160 5.40 -3.54 -13.12
N MET A 161 6.40 -4.33 -12.75
CA MET A 161 6.38 -5.19 -11.56
C MET A 161 6.10 -4.37 -10.30
N HIS A 162 6.84 -3.29 -10.09
CA HIS A 162 6.68 -2.42 -8.93
C HIS A 162 5.36 -1.65 -8.92
N ASN A 163 4.88 -1.19 -10.07
CA ASN A 163 3.57 -0.57 -10.19
C ASN A 163 2.45 -1.52 -9.80
N LEU A 164 2.59 -2.81 -10.10
CA LEU A 164 1.62 -3.82 -9.68
C LEU A 164 1.80 -4.19 -8.21
N LYS A 165 3.00 -4.59 -7.78
CA LYS A 165 3.27 -5.09 -6.43
C LYS A 165 3.02 -4.03 -5.35
N THR A 166 3.46 -2.81 -5.59
CA THR A 166 3.43 -1.70 -4.60
C THR A 166 2.51 -0.56 -5.03
N GLY A 167 2.63 -0.11 -6.27
CA GLY A 167 1.91 1.04 -6.82
C GLY A 167 0.39 0.85 -6.82
N ALA A 168 -0.10 -0.33 -7.15
CA ALA A 168 -1.54 -0.62 -7.23
C ALA A 168 -2.27 -0.35 -5.92
N LEU A 169 -1.71 -0.76 -4.77
CA LEU A 169 -2.34 -0.51 -3.48
C LEU A 169 -2.15 0.93 -2.99
N ILE A 170 -1.07 1.61 -3.38
CA ILE A 170 -0.89 3.05 -3.16
C ILE A 170 -1.95 3.83 -3.95
N SER A 171 -2.13 3.51 -5.24
CA SER A 171 -3.16 4.12 -6.09
C SER A 171 -4.57 3.85 -5.55
N ALA A 172 -4.86 2.61 -5.12
CA ALA A 172 -6.12 2.30 -4.45
C ALA A 172 -6.34 3.17 -3.20
N SER A 173 -5.33 3.35 -2.36
CA SER A 173 -5.44 4.17 -1.14
C SER A 173 -5.88 5.60 -1.47
N ILE A 174 -5.29 6.22 -2.50
CA ILE A 174 -5.61 7.57 -2.93
C ILE A 174 -7.02 7.65 -3.55
N GLN A 175 -7.37 6.70 -4.42
CA GLN A 175 -8.68 6.65 -5.05
C GLN A 175 -9.80 6.41 -4.04
N LEU A 176 -9.61 5.47 -3.10
CA LEU A 176 -10.59 5.19 -2.04
C LEU A 176 -10.80 6.41 -1.15
N GLY A 177 -9.74 7.13 -0.79
CA GLY A 177 -9.83 8.37 -0.03
C GLY A 177 -10.66 9.44 -0.76
N ALA A 178 -10.38 9.70 -2.02
CA ALA A 178 -11.13 10.65 -2.82
C ALA A 178 -12.60 10.25 -2.99
N LEU A 179 -12.87 8.97 -3.30
CA LEU A 179 -14.22 8.44 -3.50
C LEU A 179 -15.04 8.35 -2.21
N SER A 180 -14.37 8.25 -1.07
CA SER A 180 -15.06 8.24 0.24
C SER A 180 -15.71 9.58 0.59
N THR A 181 -15.43 10.64 -0.15
CA THR A 181 -16.03 11.96 0.02
C THR A 181 -17.29 12.13 -0.83
N CYS A 182 -18.11 13.18 -0.54
CA CYS A 182 -19.31 13.46 -1.30
C CYS A 182 -19.03 14.18 -2.63
N ASN A 183 -17.99 15.02 -2.70
CA ASN A 183 -17.87 16.08 -3.70
C ASN A 183 -16.70 15.91 -4.68
N VAL A 184 -16.12 14.72 -4.80
CA VAL A 184 -15.03 14.50 -5.78
C VAL A 184 -15.55 14.61 -7.22
N ASN A 185 -14.82 15.34 -8.06
CA ASN A 185 -15.09 15.47 -9.49
C ASN A 185 -14.03 14.72 -10.33
N GLU A 186 -14.32 14.55 -11.64
CA GLU A 186 -13.47 13.79 -12.57
C GLU A 186 -12.07 14.42 -12.75
N PHE A 187 -11.94 15.74 -12.72
CA PHE A 187 -10.63 16.43 -12.83
C PHE A 187 -9.77 16.14 -11.61
N GLN A 188 -10.36 16.18 -10.42
CA GLN A 188 -9.66 15.83 -9.18
C GLN A 188 -9.24 14.37 -9.17
N LEU A 189 -10.11 13.44 -9.59
CA LEU A 189 -9.76 12.02 -9.70
C LEU A 189 -8.60 11.80 -10.67
N ALA A 190 -8.63 12.40 -11.86
CA ALA A 190 -7.58 12.26 -12.85
C ALA A 190 -6.22 12.84 -12.35
N ALA A 191 -6.25 13.96 -11.62
CA ALA A 191 -5.05 14.54 -11.03
C ALA A 191 -4.49 13.66 -9.90
N LEU A 192 -5.35 13.13 -9.04
CA LEU A 192 -4.98 12.20 -7.97
C LEU A 192 -4.45 10.87 -8.51
N GLU A 193 -4.96 10.39 -9.64
CA GLU A 193 -4.43 9.20 -10.34
C GLU A 193 -2.99 9.43 -10.83
N LYS A 194 -2.71 10.57 -11.47
CA LYS A 194 -1.34 10.94 -11.88
C LYS A 194 -0.40 11.07 -10.67
N TYR A 195 -0.86 11.67 -9.59
CA TYR A 195 -0.12 11.73 -8.34
C TYR A 195 0.20 10.32 -7.82
N ALA A 196 -0.80 9.44 -7.82
CA ALA A 196 -0.68 8.06 -7.32
C ALA A 196 0.33 7.24 -8.13
N ASP A 197 0.30 7.33 -9.45
CA ASP A 197 1.22 6.63 -10.34
C ASP A 197 2.67 7.06 -10.10
N ALA A 198 2.89 8.38 -10.01
CA ALA A 198 4.22 8.92 -9.77
C ALA A 198 4.75 8.55 -8.38
N ILE A 199 3.94 8.72 -7.31
CA ILE A 199 4.42 8.49 -5.94
C ILE A 199 4.53 6.99 -5.62
N GLY A 200 3.71 6.13 -6.25
CA GLY A 200 3.80 4.68 -6.11
C GLY A 200 5.13 4.12 -6.63
N LEU A 201 5.56 4.59 -7.80
CA LEU A 201 6.85 4.20 -8.36
C LEU A 201 8.02 4.86 -7.60
N ALA A 202 7.89 6.14 -7.24
CA ALA A 202 8.88 6.85 -6.44
C ALA A 202 9.16 6.15 -5.10
N PHE A 203 8.11 5.61 -4.46
CA PHE A 203 8.22 4.85 -3.22
C PHE A 203 9.18 3.67 -3.38
N GLN A 204 9.07 2.91 -4.46
CA GLN A 204 9.92 1.74 -4.71
C GLN A 204 11.34 2.14 -5.14
N VAL A 205 11.49 3.14 -6.02
CA VAL A 205 12.83 3.65 -6.37
C VAL A 205 13.58 4.11 -5.12
N GLN A 206 12.88 4.75 -4.18
CA GLN A 206 13.48 5.18 -2.90
C GLN A 206 13.81 4.00 -1.98
N ASP A 207 13.01 2.93 -1.97
CA ASP A 207 13.34 1.70 -1.23
C ASP A 207 14.63 1.07 -1.76
N ASP A 208 14.79 0.96 -3.08
CA ASP A 208 15.99 0.42 -3.72
C ASP A 208 17.24 1.28 -3.39
N ILE A 209 17.09 2.61 -3.35
CA ILE A 209 18.17 3.54 -2.95
C ILE A 209 18.54 3.31 -1.47
N LEU A 210 17.53 3.17 -0.59
CA LEU A 210 17.76 2.97 0.83
C LEU A 210 18.41 1.63 1.14
N ASP A 211 18.09 0.57 0.40
CA ASP A 211 18.69 -0.75 0.59
C ASP A 211 20.22 -0.72 0.42
N VAL A 212 20.74 0.11 -0.50
CA VAL A 212 22.19 0.24 -0.74
C VAL A 212 22.86 1.34 0.07
N THR A 213 22.13 2.37 0.52
CA THR A 213 22.71 3.56 1.18
C THR A 213 22.60 3.55 2.69
N THR A 214 21.68 2.78 3.26
CA THR A 214 21.43 2.77 4.71
C THR A 214 22.36 1.77 5.42
N LYS A 215 23.02 2.22 6.50
CA LYS A 215 23.95 1.37 7.28
C LYS A 215 23.20 0.24 7.99
N MET A 216 23.87 -0.93 8.12
CA MET A 216 23.37 -2.06 8.92
C MET A 216 22.88 -1.62 10.29
N GLY A 217 21.70 -2.07 10.69
CA GLY A 217 21.11 -1.82 12.03
C GLY A 217 19.96 -0.82 12.07
N ILE A 218 19.72 -0.06 10.99
CA ILE A 218 18.63 0.92 10.94
C ILE A 218 17.39 0.38 10.19
N LEU A 219 17.58 -0.48 9.21
CA LEU A 219 16.51 -0.99 8.32
C LEU A 219 15.59 -2.06 8.94
N GLY A 220 15.97 -2.67 10.06
CA GLY A 220 15.20 -3.80 10.64
C GLY A 220 15.17 -5.07 9.79
N LYS A 221 15.91 -5.09 8.66
CA LYS A 221 16.20 -6.20 7.75
C LYS A 221 17.71 -6.26 7.48
N ARG A 222 18.20 -7.34 6.86
CA ARG A 222 19.59 -7.43 6.38
C ARG A 222 19.80 -6.42 5.25
N GLN A 223 20.84 -5.59 5.34
CA GLN A 223 21.25 -4.67 4.27
C GLN A 223 21.65 -5.47 3.03
N GLY A 224 21.27 -4.99 1.84
CA GLY A 224 21.60 -5.67 0.58
C GLY A 224 20.81 -6.97 0.38
N GLY A 225 19.63 -7.10 1.01
CA GLY A 225 18.77 -8.26 0.86
C GLY A 225 18.43 -8.53 -0.61
N ASP A 226 18.13 -7.49 -1.38
CA ASP A 226 17.82 -7.62 -2.81
C ASP A 226 19.05 -8.04 -3.64
N ILE A 227 20.24 -7.53 -3.29
CA ILE A 227 21.49 -7.97 -3.92
C ILE A 227 21.80 -9.43 -3.56
N ALA A 228 21.62 -9.82 -2.28
CA ALA A 228 21.84 -11.19 -1.84
C ALA A 228 20.86 -12.17 -2.51
N ASN A 229 19.62 -11.75 -2.73
CA ASN A 229 18.57 -12.50 -3.41
C ASN A 229 18.60 -12.34 -4.94
N LYS A 230 19.61 -11.63 -5.50
CA LYS A 230 19.77 -11.39 -6.95
C LYS A 230 18.50 -10.81 -7.60
N LYS A 231 17.76 -10.00 -6.88
CA LYS A 231 16.56 -9.30 -7.39
C LYS A 231 17.01 -8.08 -8.22
N PRO A 232 16.42 -7.82 -9.40
CA PRO A 232 16.69 -6.60 -10.15
C PRO A 232 16.13 -5.38 -9.41
N THR A 233 16.93 -4.30 -9.33
CA THR A 233 16.56 -3.03 -8.69
C THR A 233 16.82 -1.85 -9.62
N PHE A 234 16.20 -0.70 -9.36
CA PHE A 234 16.50 0.53 -10.12
C PHE A 234 17.97 0.93 -9.96
N VAL A 235 18.57 0.71 -8.79
CA VAL A 235 20.00 0.99 -8.58
C VAL A 235 20.88 0.06 -9.39
N SER A 236 20.54 -1.21 -9.54
CA SER A 236 21.30 -2.15 -10.37
C SER A 236 21.24 -1.83 -11.86
N LEU A 237 20.14 -1.25 -12.35
CA LEU A 237 19.92 -0.93 -13.76
C LEU A 237 20.40 0.48 -14.15
N LEU A 238 20.23 1.49 -13.27
CA LEU A 238 20.50 2.91 -13.55
C LEU A 238 21.76 3.44 -12.85
N GLY A 239 22.34 2.68 -11.93
CA GLY A 239 23.28 3.19 -10.95
C GLY A 239 22.58 4.04 -9.87
N LEU A 240 23.31 4.36 -8.80
CA LEU A 240 22.75 5.12 -7.67
C LEU A 240 22.29 6.53 -8.08
N GLU A 241 23.11 7.24 -8.87
CA GLU A 241 22.81 8.60 -9.35
C GLU A 241 21.56 8.60 -10.25
N GLY A 242 21.48 7.67 -11.23
CA GLY A 242 20.32 7.55 -12.10
C GLY A 242 19.03 7.17 -11.36
N ALA A 243 19.12 6.34 -10.31
CA ALA A 243 17.98 6.03 -9.46
C ALA A 243 17.53 7.27 -8.66
N GLN A 244 18.46 8.08 -8.13
CA GLN A 244 18.16 9.35 -7.44
C GLN A 244 17.49 10.37 -8.37
N ASP A 245 17.99 10.52 -9.61
CA ASP A 245 17.38 11.40 -10.60
C ASP A 245 15.95 10.93 -10.96
N LYS A 246 15.75 9.63 -11.12
CA LYS A 246 14.44 9.03 -11.35
C LYS A 246 13.47 9.32 -10.20
N ALA A 247 13.90 9.14 -8.95
CA ALA A 247 13.10 9.43 -7.76
C ALA A 247 12.71 10.92 -7.70
N ASN A 248 13.64 11.85 -7.98
CA ASN A 248 13.39 13.27 -8.02
C ASN A 248 12.41 13.65 -9.14
N THR A 249 12.54 13.05 -10.31
CA THR A 249 11.62 13.29 -11.45
C THR A 249 10.20 12.89 -11.07
N LEU A 250 10.02 11.68 -10.53
CA LEU A 250 8.72 11.18 -10.08
C LEU A 250 8.11 12.04 -8.96
N TYR A 251 8.94 12.52 -8.03
CA TYR A 251 8.48 13.46 -7.00
C TYR A 251 7.94 14.75 -7.61
N ASN A 252 8.65 15.33 -8.57
CA ASN A 252 8.23 16.57 -9.24
C ASN A 252 6.94 16.35 -10.03
N GLU A 253 6.78 15.23 -10.73
CA GLU A 253 5.56 14.82 -11.41
C GLU A 253 4.37 14.70 -10.44
N ALA A 254 4.59 14.05 -9.28
CA ALA A 254 3.56 13.92 -8.24
C ALA A 254 3.13 15.28 -7.70
N VAL A 255 4.06 16.16 -7.35
CA VAL A 255 3.74 17.51 -6.84
C VAL A 255 3.05 18.36 -7.92
N TYR A 256 3.49 18.24 -9.18
CA TYR A 256 2.88 18.96 -10.31
C TYR A 256 1.44 18.51 -10.56
N ALA A 257 1.14 17.23 -10.41
CA ALA A 257 -0.23 16.71 -10.54
C ALA A 257 -1.22 17.36 -9.56
N LEU A 258 -0.73 17.90 -8.45
CA LEU A 258 -1.53 18.61 -7.45
C LEU A 258 -1.56 20.14 -7.61
N SER A 259 -1.08 20.69 -8.75
CA SER A 259 -0.97 22.15 -8.97
C SER A 259 -2.30 22.89 -8.84
N ASP A 260 -3.40 22.26 -9.27
CA ASP A 260 -4.73 22.85 -9.24
C ASP A 260 -5.46 22.65 -7.90
N PHE A 261 -4.84 21.94 -6.95
CA PHE A 261 -5.36 21.80 -5.60
C PHE A 261 -4.83 22.91 -4.69
N GLY A 262 -5.71 23.45 -3.84
CA GLY A 262 -5.35 24.42 -2.81
C GLY A 262 -4.51 23.81 -1.67
N LYS A 263 -4.50 24.48 -0.53
CA LYS A 263 -3.82 24.04 0.69
C LYS A 263 -4.36 22.71 1.25
N SER A 264 -5.57 22.33 0.90
CA SER A 264 -6.16 21.05 1.30
C SER A 264 -5.33 19.83 0.83
N ALA A 265 -4.55 19.96 -0.25
CA ALA A 265 -3.64 18.93 -0.73
C ALA A 265 -2.22 19.00 -0.14
N ASP A 266 -1.95 19.87 0.83
CA ASP A 266 -0.60 19.97 1.43
C ASP A 266 -0.19 18.68 2.12
N TYR A 267 -1.11 17.95 2.74
CA TYR A 267 -0.80 16.62 3.30
C TYR A 267 -0.30 15.62 2.25
N LEU A 268 -0.82 15.66 1.02
CA LEU A 268 -0.31 14.82 -0.07
C LEU A 268 1.08 15.28 -0.52
N ARG A 269 1.35 16.58 -0.59
CA ARG A 269 2.68 17.15 -0.91
C ARG A 269 3.71 16.78 0.16
N ASP A 270 3.30 16.84 1.43
CA ASP A 270 4.14 16.45 2.57
C ASP A 270 4.44 14.95 2.55
N LEU A 271 3.45 14.10 2.23
CA LEU A 271 3.66 12.66 2.08
C LEU A 271 4.61 12.34 0.91
N ALA A 272 4.49 13.02 -0.22
CA ALA A 272 5.43 12.88 -1.33
C ALA A 272 6.86 13.26 -0.89
N THR A 273 7.00 14.38 -0.19
CA THR A 273 8.27 14.83 0.37
C THR A 273 8.84 13.82 1.38
N TYR A 274 8.00 13.31 2.26
CA TYR A 274 8.41 12.28 3.23
C TYR A 274 8.91 11.01 2.55
N ILE A 275 8.21 10.51 1.52
CA ILE A 275 8.58 9.30 0.79
C ILE A 275 9.98 9.42 0.18
N ILE A 276 10.31 10.57 -0.43
CA ILE A 276 11.61 10.80 -1.08
C ILE A 276 12.73 11.11 -0.08
N LYS A 277 12.42 11.79 1.02
CA LYS A 277 13.46 12.23 1.99
C LYS A 277 13.63 11.30 3.17
N ARG A 278 12.85 10.22 3.28
CA ARG A 278 13.02 9.24 4.36
C ARG A 278 14.41 8.62 4.34
N LYS A 279 14.90 8.26 5.52
CA LYS A 279 16.24 7.69 5.72
C LYS A 279 16.20 6.20 6.11
N PHE A 280 15.00 5.65 6.26
CA PHE A 280 14.73 4.26 6.65
C PHE A 280 13.28 3.88 6.33
#